data_31925f97509eb0b4c6de3d817e7b3fe6
#
_entry.id   31925f97509eb0b4c6de3d817e7b3fe6
#
_cell.length_a   1.000
_cell.length_b   1.000
_cell.length_c   1.000
_cell.angle_alpha   90.00
_cell.angle_beta   90.00
_cell.angle_gamma   90.00
#
_symmetry.space_group_name_H-M   'P 1'
#
loop_
_entity.id
_entity.type
_entity.pdbx_description
1 polymer ?
#
loop_
_entity_poly.entity_id
_entity_poly.type
_entity_poly.pdbx_seq_one_letter_code
_entity_poly.pdbx_strand_id
1 'polypeptide(L)'
;MALFRMPAQTLFKKLWDAHVVHVEPDGTTLLYIDRHLVHEVTSPQAFEGLKLAHRKPRRTDAAIAVPDHNVPTTDRSQGIADPVSRLQVETLDANCAEFGITEFKMDDIRQGIVHVIGPEEGLTLPGMTVVCGDSHT
;
A
#
# COMPACT_ATOMS: atom_id res chain seq x y z
N MET A 1 -28.66 35.39 -1.01
CA MET A 1 -27.68 34.42 -0.46
C MET A 1 -26.39 34.59 -1.22
N ALA A 2 -25.37 35.21 -0.62
CA ALA A 2 -24.07 35.37 -1.30
C ALA A 2 -23.39 33.99 -1.38
N LEU A 3 -23.18 33.49 -2.59
CA LEU A 3 -22.35 32.32 -2.83
C LEU A 3 -20.90 32.67 -2.44
N PHE A 4 -20.45 32.18 -1.31
CA PHE A 4 -19.02 32.22 -0.95
C PHE A 4 -18.23 31.48 -2.01
N ARG A 5 -17.67 32.24 -2.95
CA ARG A 5 -16.79 31.67 -3.98
C ARG A 5 -15.45 31.39 -3.31
N MET A 6 -15.19 30.14 -3.00
CA MET A 6 -13.86 29.71 -2.55
C MET A 6 -12.80 30.18 -3.55
N PRO A 7 -11.65 30.69 -3.10
CA PRO A 7 -10.57 31.06 -4.01
C PRO A 7 -10.12 29.85 -4.84
N ALA A 8 -9.68 30.12 -6.08
CA ALA A 8 -9.17 29.06 -6.93
C ALA A 8 -7.94 28.42 -6.30
N GLN A 9 -7.89 27.09 -6.29
CA GLN A 9 -6.80 26.30 -5.73
C GLN A 9 -6.33 25.27 -6.78
N THR A 10 -5.04 24.91 -6.72
CA THR A 10 -4.51 23.77 -7.49
C THR A 10 -5.12 22.45 -6.98
N LEU A 11 -5.11 21.41 -7.82
CA LEU A 11 -5.54 20.08 -7.39
C LEU A 11 -4.70 19.59 -6.21
N PHE A 12 -3.38 19.76 -6.27
CA PHE A 12 -2.47 19.44 -5.17
C PHE A 12 -2.93 20.07 -3.85
N LYS A 13 -3.18 21.40 -3.85
CA LYS A 13 -3.60 22.10 -2.64
C LYS A 13 -4.91 21.56 -2.06
N LYS A 14 -5.87 21.23 -2.93
CA LYS A 14 -7.15 20.66 -2.51
C LYS A 14 -6.97 19.29 -1.85
N LEU A 15 -6.16 18.42 -2.46
CA LEU A 15 -5.87 17.09 -1.91
C LEU A 15 -5.07 17.20 -0.62
N TRP A 16 -4.04 18.02 -0.61
CA TRP A 16 -3.22 18.27 0.57
C TRP A 16 -4.08 18.72 1.76
N ASP A 17 -4.82 19.79 1.59
CA ASP A 17 -5.65 20.38 2.68
C ASP A 17 -6.72 19.40 3.20
N ALA A 18 -7.24 18.52 2.32
CA ALA A 18 -8.21 17.50 2.71
C ALA A 18 -7.60 16.37 3.55
N HIS A 19 -6.28 16.17 3.50
CA HIS A 19 -5.61 15.06 4.18
C HIS A 19 -4.70 15.51 5.33
N VAL A 20 -4.49 16.82 5.52
CA VAL A 20 -3.70 17.32 6.66
C VAL A 20 -4.44 17.02 7.96
N VAL A 21 -3.79 16.28 8.85
CA VAL A 21 -4.26 15.96 10.20
C VAL A 21 -3.68 16.94 11.20
N HIS A 22 -2.38 17.27 11.07
CA HIS A 22 -1.68 18.14 11.98
C HIS A 22 -0.44 18.74 11.30
N VAL A 23 -0.10 19.96 11.68
CA VAL A 23 1.15 20.63 11.24
C VAL A 23 1.93 20.99 12.50
N GLU A 24 3.15 20.50 12.57
CA GLU A 24 4.09 20.80 13.67
C GLU A 24 4.64 22.23 13.54
N PRO A 25 5.19 22.80 14.65
CA PRO A 25 5.78 24.15 14.62
C PRO A 25 6.92 24.34 13.61
N ASP A 26 7.65 23.29 13.26
CA ASP A 26 8.71 23.28 12.26
C ASP A 26 8.22 23.14 10.82
N GLY A 27 6.89 23.00 10.61
CA GLY A 27 6.27 22.79 9.31
C GLY A 27 6.10 21.33 8.90
N THR A 28 6.61 20.38 9.67
CA THR A 28 6.38 18.95 9.44
C THR A 28 4.89 18.66 9.50
N THR A 29 4.36 17.97 8.49
CA THR A 29 2.93 17.77 8.35
C THR A 29 2.57 16.29 8.46
N LEU A 30 1.65 15.97 9.36
CA LEU A 30 1.03 14.67 9.47
C LEU A 30 -0.14 14.59 8.48
N LEU A 31 -0.07 13.65 7.55
CA LEU A 31 -1.12 13.40 6.56
C LEU A 31 -1.89 12.13 6.88
N TYR A 32 -3.19 12.17 6.64
CA TYR A 32 -4.01 10.96 6.59
C TYR A 32 -3.73 10.21 5.28
N ILE A 33 -3.56 8.89 5.37
CA ILE A 33 -3.34 8.01 4.22
C ILE A 33 -4.57 7.11 4.04
N ASP A 34 -5.19 7.19 2.86
CA ASP A 34 -6.40 6.45 2.54
C ASP A 34 -6.11 5.00 2.17
N ARG A 35 -4.99 4.75 1.48
CA ARG A 35 -4.62 3.42 0.99
C ARG A 35 -3.12 3.17 1.12
N HIS A 36 -2.77 1.98 1.59
CA HIS A 36 -1.41 1.47 1.58
C HIS A 36 -1.34 0.22 0.71
N LEU A 37 -0.57 0.29 -0.36
CA LEU A 37 -0.25 -0.87 -1.19
C LEU A 37 1.05 -1.50 -0.70
N VAL A 38 1.04 -2.82 -0.54
CA VAL A 38 2.14 -3.57 0.09
C VAL A 38 2.58 -4.67 -0.86
N HIS A 39 3.89 -4.85 -1.03
CA HIS A 39 4.46 -5.94 -1.82
C HIS A 39 5.62 -6.64 -1.07
N GLU A 40 6.12 -7.76 -1.61
CA GLU A 40 7.03 -8.67 -0.92
C GLU A 40 8.46 -8.14 -0.73
N VAL A 41 8.92 -7.17 -1.55
CA VAL A 41 10.34 -6.77 -1.55
C VAL A 41 10.70 -5.92 -0.34
N THR A 42 9.89 -4.91 -0.01
CA THR A 42 10.20 -3.93 1.05
C THR A 42 9.44 -4.18 2.36
N SER A 43 8.32 -4.88 2.29
CA SER A 43 7.45 -5.10 3.46
C SER A 43 8.05 -5.95 4.58
N PRO A 44 8.94 -6.93 4.36
CA PRO A 44 9.49 -7.76 5.45
C PRO A 44 10.10 -6.93 6.57
N GLN A 45 10.90 -5.92 6.21
CA GLN A 45 11.56 -5.04 7.20
C GLN A 45 10.55 -4.18 7.97
N ALA A 46 9.49 -3.71 7.31
CA ALA A 46 8.43 -2.93 7.94
C ALA A 46 7.66 -3.78 8.97
N PHE A 47 7.28 -5.01 8.61
CA PHE A 47 6.62 -5.94 9.52
C PHE A 47 7.50 -6.36 10.68
N GLU A 48 8.79 -6.63 10.42
CA GLU A 48 9.76 -6.91 11.49
C GLU A 48 9.87 -5.74 12.48
N GLY A 49 9.95 -4.51 11.97
CA GLY A 49 9.97 -3.31 12.81
C GLY A 49 8.72 -3.18 13.69
N LEU A 50 7.53 -3.52 13.16
CA LEU A 50 6.29 -3.55 13.94
C LEU A 50 6.34 -4.62 15.05
N LYS A 51 6.84 -5.83 14.73
CA LYS A 51 6.99 -6.93 15.70
C LYS A 51 7.93 -6.55 16.83
N LEU A 52 9.11 -6.03 16.49
CA LEU A 52 10.11 -5.58 17.46
C LEU A 52 9.59 -4.46 18.38
N ALA A 53 8.79 -3.55 17.83
CA ALA A 53 8.16 -2.48 18.57
C ALA A 53 6.88 -2.89 19.32
N HIS A 54 6.48 -4.16 19.25
CA HIS A 54 5.22 -4.69 19.80
C HIS A 54 3.99 -3.90 19.32
N ARG A 55 4.00 -3.47 18.05
CA ARG A 55 2.93 -2.69 17.41
C ARG A 55 2.21 -3.51 16.34
N LYS A 56 0.97 -3.11 16.06
CA LYS A 56 0.16 -3.65 14.97
C LYS A 56 -0.29 -2.51 14.04
N PRO A 57 -0.51 -2.77 12.75
CA PRO A 57 -1.15 -1.82 11.87
C PRO A 57 -2.51 -1.41 12.43
N ARG A 58 -2.80 -0.11 12.43
CA ARG A 58 -4.08 0.42 12.93
C ARG A 58 -5.23 0.18 11.94
N ARG A 59 -4.94 0.29 10.65
CA ARG A 59 -5.91 0.27 9.57
C ARG A 59 -5.55 -0.84 8.57
N THR A 60 -5.76 -2.09 8.98
CA THR A 60 -5.53 -3.25 8.09
C THR A 60 -6.50 -3.28 6.91
N ASP A 61 -7.70 -2.71 7.08
CA ASP A 61 -8.71 -2.52 6.04
C ASP A 61 -8.27 -1.53 4.94
N ALA A 62 -7.34 -0.62 5.26
CA ALA A 62 -6.77 0.32 4.30
C ALA A 62 -5.53 -0.22 3.57
N ALA A 63 -4.99 -1.35 4.01
CA ALA A 63 -3.82 -1.98 3.40
C ALA A 63 -4.25 -3.14 2.49
N ILE A 64 -3.66 -3.22 1.30
CA ILE A 64 -3.81 -4.33 0.36
C ILE A 64 -2.42 -4.79 -0.05
N ALA A 65 -2.20 -6.09 0.04
CA ALA A 65 -0.93 -6.70 -0.32
C ALA A 65 -1.04 -7.53 -1.60
N VAL A 66 0.04 -7.56 -2.36
CA VAL A 66 0.18 -8.39 -3.55
C VAL A 66 1.65 -8.69 -3.80
N PRO A 67 2.06 -9.94 -4.03
CA PRO A 67 3.39 -10.24 -4.54
C PRO A 67 3.42 -9.94 -6.06
N ASP A 68 4.40 -9.16 -6.52
CA ASP A 68 4.48 -8.77 -7.94
C ASP A 68 5.91 -8.72 -8.50
N HIS A 69 6.93 -8.52 -7.68
CA HIS A 69 8.32 -8.45 -8.12
C HIS A 69 8.97 -9.83 -8.28
N ASN A 70 8.67 -10.75 -7.39
CA ASN A 70 9.33 -12.05 -7.27
C ASN A 70 8.43 -13.22 -7.68
N VAL A 71 7.44 -12.97 -8.52
CA VAL A 71 6.54 -13.99 -9.03
C VAL A 71 6.89 -14.35 -10.48
N PRO A 72 6.75 -15.62 -10.89
CA PRO A 72 6.96 -16.00 -12.28
C PRO A 72 5.97 -15.33 -13.21
N THR A 73 6.45 -14.87 -14.37
CA THR A 73 5.63 -14.34 -15.47
C THR A 73 5.23 -15.41 -16.48
N THR A 74 5.69 -16.64 -16.27
CA THR A 74 5.41 -17.83 -17.10
C THR A 74 4.50 -18.79 -16.33
N ASP A 75 4.65 -20.10 -16.59
CA ASP A 75 3.89 -21.12 -15.86
C ASP A 75 4.18 -21.08 -14.35
N ARG A 76 3.14 -20.86 -13.57
CA ARG A 76 3.20 -20.78 -12.09
C ARG A 76 2.91 -22.12 -11.39
N SER A 77 2.56 -23.16 -12.14
CA SER A 77 2.21 -24.48 -11.59
C SER A 77 3.38 -25.12 -10.81
N GLN A 78 4.61 -24.74 -11.12
CA GLN A 78 5.82 -25.21 -10.46
C GLN A 78 6.26 -24.32 -9.28
N GLY A 79 5.50 -23.28 -8.98
CA GLY A 79 5.84 -22.30 -7.95
C GLY A 79 7.01 -21.41 -8.35
N ILE A 80 7.72 -20.89 -7.34
CA ILE A 80 8.85 -19.98 -7.51
C ILE A 80 10.14 -20.77 -7.36
N ALA A 81 10.92 -20.89 -8.45
CA ALA A 81 12.14 -21.68 -8.46
C ALA A 81 13.28 -21.04 -7.65
N ASP A 82 13.45 -19.72 -7.75
CA ASP A 82 14.47 -19.01 -7.00
C ASP A 82 14.14 -19.01 -5.50
N PRO A 83 15.06 -19.49 -4.64
CA PRO A 83 14.76 -19.64 -3.20
C PRO A 83 14.61 -18.31 -2.47
N VAL A 84 15.28 -17.24 -2.92
CA VAL A 84 15.19 -15.91 -2.28
C VAL A 84 13.85 -15.28 -2.64
N SER A 85 13.49 -15.30 -3.90
CA SER A 85 12.18 -14.82 -4.38
C SER A 85 11.03 -15.55 -3.69
N ARG A 86 11.13 -16.88 -3.58
CA ARG A 86 10.14 -17.68 -2.87
C ARG A 86 10.01 -17.28 -1.41
N LEU A 87 11.14 -17.14 -0.70
CA LEU A 87 11.14 -16.73 0.71
C LEU A 87 10.48 -15.36 0.91
N GLN A 88 10.71 -14.42 0.01
CA GLN A 88 10.09 -13.09 0.09
C GLN A 88 8.57 -13.16 -0.06
N VAL A 89 8.06 -13.93 -1.01
CA VAL A 89 6.61 -14.13 -1.20
C VAL A 89 6.00 -14.86 -0.01
N GLU A 90 6.59 -15.96 0.44
CA GLU A 90 6.14 -16.70 1.62
C GLU A 90 6.15 -15.83 2.90
N THR A 91 7.11 -14.92 3.01
CA THR A 91 7.19 -13.96 4.13
C THR A 91 6.05 -12.94 4.06
N LEU A 92 5.69 -12.45 2.86
CA LEU A 92 4.53 -11.59 2.67
C LEU A 92 3.25 -12.30 3.11
N ASP A 93 3.03 -13.52 2.60
CA ASP A 93 1.88 -14.37 2.96
C ASP A 93 1.74 -14.53 4.49
N ALA A 94 2.85 -14.89 5.15
CA ALA A 94 2.88 -15.08 6.60
C ALA A 94 2.56 -13.78 7.37
N ASN A 95 3.16 -12.66 6.95
CA ASN A 95 2.93 -11.36 7.57
C ASN A 95 1.49 -10.87 7.36
N CYS A 96 0.93 -11.02 6.17
CA CYS A 96 -0.45 -10.65 5.88
C CYS A 96 -1.44 -11.46 6.73
N ALA A 97 -1.22 -12.76 6.86
CA ALA A 97 -2.01 -13.63 7.72
C ALA A 97 -1.91 -13.24 9.21
N GLU A 98 -0.71 -12.96 9.71
CA GLU A 98 -0.48 -12.58 11.11
C GLU A 98 -1.13 -11.23 11.46
N PHE A 99 -1.02 -10.24 10.56
CA PHE A 99 -1.52 -8.89 10.81
C PHE A 99 -2.94 -8.64 10.33
N GLY A 100 -3.57 -9.60 9.65
CA GLY A 100 -4.94 -9.49 9.14
C GLY A 100 -5.06 -8.50 7.97
N ILE A 101 -4.08 -8.46 7.09
CA ILE A 101 -4.07 -7.65 5.86
C ILE A 101 -4.60 -8.48 4.70
N THR A 102 -5.49 -7.91 3.91
CA THR A 102 -5.97 -8.55 2.68
C THR A 102 -4.84 -8.67 1.68
N GLU A 103 -4.65 -9.87 1.15
CA GLU A 103 -3.62 -10.17 0.16
C GLU A 103 -4.22 -10.83 -1.07
N PHE A 104 -3.80 -10.40 -2.24
CA PHE A 104 -4.02 -11.09 -3.52
C PHE A 104 -2.81 -11.96 -3.82
N LYS A 105 -2.86 -13.20 -3.35
CA LYS A 105 -1.76 -14.17 -3.48
C LYS A 105 -1.41 -14.48 -4.93
N MET A 106 -0.30 -15.15 -5.16
CA MET A 106 0.20 -15.48 -6.50
C MET A 106 -0.82 -16.23 -7.39
N ASP A 107 -1.73 -16.98 -6.80
CA ASP A 107 -2.79 -17.74 -7.48
C ASP A 107 -4.17 -17.04 -7.47
N ASP A 108 -4.29 -15.87 -6.85
CA ASP A 108 -5.52 -15.07 -6.88
C ASP A 108 -5.73 -14.47 -8.27
N ILE A 109 -6.95 -14.53 -8.78
CA ILE A 109 -7.31 -13.96 -10.10
C ILE A 109 -7.03 -12.44 -10.18
N ARG A 110 -7.00 -11.75 -9.06
CA ARG A 110 -6.72 -10.31 -8.95
C ARG A 110 -5.25 -9.98 -8.80
N GLN A 111 -4.39 -11.01 -8.70
CA GLN A 111 -2.95 -10.76 -8.58
C GLN A 111 -2.40 -10.11 -9.85
N GLY A 112 -1.63 -9.06 -9.69
CA GLY A 112 -1.00 -8.32 -10.76
C GLY A 112 0.03 -7.33 -10.21
N ILE A 113 0.55 -6.48 -11.06
CA ILE A 113 1.48 -5.41 -10.67
C ILE A 113 0.80 -4.49 -9.65
N VAL A 114 1.48 -4.20 -8.54
CA VAL A 114 0.90 -3.45 -7.41
C VAL A 114 0.26 -2.12 -7.81
N HIS A 115 0.88 -1.36 -8.72
CA HIS A 115 0.35 -0.09 -9.18
C HIS A 115 -0.74 -0.23 -10.27
N VAL A 116 -0.94 -1.42 -10.83
CA VAL A 116 -1.99 -1.70 -11.81
C VAL A 116 -3.25 -2.20 -11.11
N ILE A 117 -3.13 -3.11 -10.14
CA ILE A 117 -4.29 -3.62 -9.42
C ILE A 117 -5.03 -2.54 -8.63
N GLY A 118 -4.32 -1.51 -8.17
CA GLY A 118 -4.92 -0.38 -7.45
C GLY A 118 -6.12 0.21 -8.20
N PRO A 119 -5.93 0.77 -9.40
CA PRO A 119 -7.03 1.31 -10.19
C PRO A 119 -7.95 0.24 -10.80
N GLU A 120 -7.44 -0.90 -11.24
CA GLU A 120 -8.26 -1.95 -11.88
C GLU A 120 -9.29 -2.57 -10.93
N GLU A 121 -8.89 -2.82 -9.69
CA GLU A 121 -9.78 -3.36 -8.66
C GLU A 121 -10.55 -2.29 -7.88
N GLY A 122 -10.45 -1.02 -8.28
CA GLY A 122 -11.09 0.10 -7.57
C GLY A 122 -10.55 0.34 -6.17
N LEU A 123 -9.34 -0.10 -5.88
CA LEU A 123 -8.68 0.06 -4.57
C LEU A 123 -8.10 1.45 -4.38
N THR A 124 -7.76 2.12 -5.48
CA THR A 124 -7.27 3.49 -5.51
C THR A 124 -8.21 4.35 -6.35
N LEU A 125 -8.78 5.38 -5.74
CA LEU A 125 -9.79 6.23 -6.37
C LEU A 125 -9.32 7.68 -6.45
N PRO A 126 -9.88 8.49 -7.37
CA PRO A 126 -9.56 9.91 -7.44
C PRO A 126 -9.79 10.60 -6.09
N GLY A 127 -8.81 11.39 -5.67
CA GLY A 127 -8.86 12.11 -4.40
C GLY A 127 -8.25 11.39 -3.21
N MET A 128 -7.88 10.13 -3.33
CA MET A 128 -7.19 9.37 -2.28
C MET A 128 -5.70 9.69 -2.21
N THR A 129 -5.15 9.65 -1.01
CA THR A 129 -3.72 9.55 -0.75
C THR A 129 -3.33 8.07 -0.70
N VAL A 130 -2.34 7.70 -1.49
CA VAL A 130 -1.87 6.31 -1.62
C VAL A 130 -0.38 6.28 -1.34
N VAL A 131 0.07 5.31 -0.55
CA VAL A 131 1.49 5.05 -0.30
C VAL A 131 1.83 3.61 -0.64
N CYS A 132 3.07 3.42 -1.09
CA CYS A 132 3.63 2.10 -1.35
C CYS A 132 5.14 2.17 -1.13
N GLY A 133 5.74 1.12 -0.61
CA GLY A 133 7.19 1.00 -0.43
C GLY A 133 7.90 0.56 -1.72
N ASP A 134 7.54 1.15 -2.86
CA ASP A 134 8.08 0.86 -4.18
C ASP A 134 8.84 2.05 -4.76
N SER A 135 9.80 1.78 -5.66
CA SER A 135 10.63 2.81 -6.29
C SER A 135 9.88 3.64 -7.34
N HIS A 136 8.71 3.21 -7.76
CA HIS A 136 7.89 3.84 -8.81
C HIS A 136 6.60 4.48 -8.28
N THR A 137 6.50 4.67 -6.99
CA THR A 137 5.34 5.32 -6.34
C THR A 137 5.36 6.82 -6.49
#